data_cb6d2dc295ed63b32f125496c28f604a
#
_entry.id   cb6d2dc295ed63b32f125496c28f604a
#
_cell.length_a   1.000
_cell.length_b   1.000
_cell.length_c   1.000
_cell.angle_alpha   90.00
_cell.angle_beta   90.00
_cell.angle_gamma   90.00
#
_symmetry.space_group_name_H-M   'P 1'
#
loop_
_entity.id
_entity.type
_entity.pdbx_description
1 polymer ?
#
loop_
_entity_poly.entity_id
_entity_poly.type
_entity_poly.pdbx_seq_one_letter_code
_entity_poly.pdbx_strand_id
1 'polypeptide(L)'
;AVTLSDGRMEITLIPGREIDLSDFDANLAELLDDTTVNVLSSTLMELVEADIDSRKEWTETYVDGLDVLGFKYEERTAPWEGACGVYSTVLAEAAIRFQAETMSETFPAAGPVKVKVLGEETKEKLEAAQRVKADMNYELTENMVEYRPEHERMLYSLGLAGSAFKKVYYDPNIGRQMALYISAEDVIVPYGASTIEFAERVTHVMRKTKNELKKLQASGFYRELDIGEPKPYHSDIEEKKAEDAGYSLTDDDRYSLYEIHADLVIDGVDDDDEIARPYVVTIERGTGSILSIRRNYEEGDPLTLKRQHFVHYAYVPGFGFYGLGLIHIIGGYA
;
A
#
# COMPACT_ATOMS: atom_id res chain seq x y z
N ALA A 1 -22.05 1.68 -19.78
CA ALA A 1 -22.47 2.62 -18.75
C ALA A 1 -21.93 2.13 -17.41
N VAL A 2 -21.51 3.02 -16.54
CA VAL A 2 -21.12 2.68 -15.18
C VAL A 2 -22.27 3.05 -14.25
N THR A 3 -22.75 2.08 -13.50
CA THR A 3 -23.82 2.31 -12.52
C THR A 3 -23.28 1.99 -11.14
N LEU A 4 -23.39 2.93 -10.21
CA LEU A 4 -23.11 2.70 -8.78
C LEU A 4 -24.40 2.27 -8.10
N SER A 5 -24.44 1.06 -7.59
CA SER A 5 -25.52 0.55 -6.74
C SER A 5 -24.88 -0.13 -5.55
N ASP A 6 -25.18 0.35 -4.34
CA ASP A 6 -24.73 -0.23 -3.06
C ASP A 6 -23.21 -0.44 -2.93
N GLY A 7 -22.40 0.51 -3.47
CA GLY A 7 -20.95 0.41 -3.48
C GLY A 7 -20.38 -0.46 -4.59
N ARG A 8 -21.18 -0.92 -5.52
CA ARG A 8 -20.80 -1.70 -6.70
C ARG A 8 -20.72 -0.81 -7.94
N MET A 9 -19.79 -1.12 -8.83
CA MET A 9 -19.64 -0.46 -10.12
C MET A 9 -19.88 -1.47 -11.25
N GLU A 10 -20.76 -1.10 -12.19
CA GLU A 10 -21.06 -1.84 -13.39
C GLU A 10 -20.32 -1.23 -14.60
N ILE A 11 -19.59 -2.02 -15.37
CA ILE A 11 -18.75 -1.57 -16.49
C ILE A 11 -19.18 -2.31 -17.76
N THR A 12 -19.53 -1.56 -18.81
CA THR A 12 -19.94 -2.13 -20.10
C THR A 12 -18.77 -2.13 -21.09
N LEU A 13 -18.51 -3.28 -21.71
CA LEU A 13 -17.47 -3.43 -22.73
C LEU A 13 -17.93 -2.95 -24.12
N ILE A 14 -16.95 -2.67 -25.01
CA ILE A 14 -17.25 -2.26 -26.41
C ILE A 14 -17.88 -3.43 -27.18
N PRO A 15 -19.11 -3.27 -27.71
CA PRO A 15 -19.70 -4.28 -28.54
C PRO A 15 -18.90 -4.48 -29.84
N GLY A 16 -18.49 -5.71 -30.15
CA GLY A 16 -17.89 -6.08 -31.43
C GLY A 16 -16.37 -6.24 -31.46
N ARG A 17 -15.65 -6.05 -30.35
CA ARG A 17 -14.27 -6.48 -30.22
C ARG A 17 -14.27 -7.95 -29.77
N GLU A 18 -13.79 -8.86 -30.61
CA GLU A 18 -13.52 -10.24 -30.18
C GLU A 18 -12.38 -10.20 -29.16
N ILE A 19 -12.73 -10.49 -27.92
CA ILE A 19 -11.83 -10.52 -26.80
C ILE A 19 -11.44 -11.97 -26.60
N ASP A 20 -10.16 -12.25 -26.57
CA ASP A 20 -9.69 -13.50 -26.03
C ASP A 20 -9.75 -13.45 -24.51
N LEU A 21 -10.95 -13.68 -23.96
CA LEU A 21 -11.19 -13.82 -22.51
C LEU A 21 -10.60 -15.11 -21.95
N SER A 22 -10.00 -15.96 -22.81
CA SER A 22 -9.33 -17.19 -22.39
C SER A 22 -8.05 -16.91 -21.61
N ASP A 23 -7.45 -15.71 -21.76
CA ASP A 23 -6.34 -15.27 -20.92
C ASP A 23 -6.90 -14.63 -19.64
N PHE A 24 -6.84 -15.38 -18.55
CA PHE A 24 -7.32 -14.93 -17.25
C PHE A 24 -6.57 -13.68 -16.74
N ASP A 25 -5.29 -13.58 -17.07
CA ASP A 25 -4.40 -12.49 -16.63
C ASP A 25 -4.38 -11.30 -17.60
N ALA A 26 -5.24 -11.27 -18.63
CA ALA A 26 -5.33 -10.17 -19.59
C ALA A 26 -5.66 -8.83 -18.93
N ASN A 27 -5.14 -7.73 -19.53
CA ASN A 27 -5.50 -6.38 -19.13
C ASN A 27 -6.87 -5.98 -19.73
N LEU A 28 -7.92 -6.03 -18.93
CA LEU A 28 -9.29 -5.71 -19.34
C LEU A 28 -9.49 -4.25 -19.73
N ALA A 29 -8.58 -3.34 -19.33
CA ALA A 29 -8.68 -1.92 -19.66
C ALA A 29 -8.54 -1.64 -21.17
N GLU A 30 -7.96 -2.57 -21.96
CA GLU A 30 -7.88 -2.44 -23.42
C GLU A 30 -9.22 -2.61 -24.12
N LEU A 31 -10.24 -3.10 -23.42
CA LEU A 31 -11.54 -3.49 -23.91
C LEU A 31 -12.61 -2.43 -23.68
N LEU A 32 -12.31 -1.44 -22.85
CA LEU A 32 -13.24 -0.39 -22.47
C LEU A 32 -13.30 0.70 -23.54
N ASP A 33 -14.49 1.23 -23.80
CA ASP A 33 -14.64 2.47 -24.57
C ASP A 33 -14.21 3.70 -23.75
N ASP A 34 -13.86 4.78 -24.43
CA ASP A 34 -13.35 6.00 -23.81
C ASP A 34 -14.36 6.66 -22.84
N THR A 35 -15.67 6.51 -23.13
CA THR A 35 -16.72 7.08 -22.28
C THR A 35 -16.79 6.32 -20.96
N THR A 36 -16.79 4.99 -21.02
CA THR A 36 -16.81 4.12 -19.86
C THR A 36 -15.55 4.30 -19.01
N VAL A 37 -14.38 4.39 -19.66
CA VAL A 37 -13.09 4.66 -18.98
C VAL A 37 -13.16 5.98 -18.19
N ASN A 38 -13.66 7.05 -18.80
CA ASN A 38 -13.69 8.37 -18.14
C ASN A 38 -14.67 8.38 -16.95
N VAL A 39 -15.84 7.75 -17.08
CA VAL A 39 -16.82 7.66 -16.00
C VAL A 39 -16.29 6.80 -14.85
N LEU A 40 -15.70 5.65 -15.16
CA LEU A 40 -15.10 4.78 -14.15
C LEU A 40 -13.95 5.48 -13.41
N SER A 41 -13.06 6.14 -14.16
CA SER A 41 -11.96 6.87 -13.58
C SER A 41 -12.43 7.97 -12.64
N SER A 42 -13.35 8.85 -13.09
CA SER A 42 -13.86 9.93 -12.24
C SER A 42 -14.53 9.41 -10.98
N THR A 43 -15.32 8.35 -11.09
CA THR A 43 -15.98 7.75 -9.93
C THR A 43 -14.99 7.14 -8.95
N LEU A 44 -13.99 6.39 -9.43
CA LEU A 44 -12.95 5.84 -8.57
C LEU A 44 -12.12 6.92 -7.90
N MET A 45 -11.77 7.97 -8.63
CA MET A 45 -11.04 9.11 -8.08
C MET A 45 -11.81 9.84 -6.99
N GLU A 46 -13.11 10.10 -7.18
CA GLU A 46 -13.99 10.69 -6.17
C GLU A 46 -14.05 9.82 -4.89
N LEU A 47 -14.13 8.49 -5.05
CA LEU A 47 -14.12 7.57 -3.91
C LEU A 47 -12.79 7.57 -3.17
N VAL A 48 -11.66 7.62 -3.89
CA VAL A 48 -10.33 7.73 -3.27
C VAL A 48 -10.16 9.05 -2.53
N GLU A 49 -10.63 10.16 -3.09
CA GLU A 49 -10.60 11.46 -2.41
C GLU A 49 -11.47 11.47 -1.14
N ALA A 50 -12.66 10.87 -1.18
CA ALA A 50 -13.47 10.69 0.02
C ALA A 50 -12.78 9.83 1.08
N ASP A 51 -12.06 8.78 0.68
CA ASP A 51 -11.28 7.93 1.60
C ASP A 51 -10.09 8.71 2.20
N ILE A 52 -9.43 9.60 1.43
CA ILE A 52 -8.38 10.51 1.92
C ILE A 52 -8.98 11.48 2.96
N ASP A 53 -10.10 12.12 2.63
CA ASP A 53 -10.77 13.05 3.54
C ASP A 53 -11.21 12.36 4.84
N SER A 54 -11.62 11.10 4.77
CA SER A 54 -12.05 10.33 5.95
C SER A 54 -10.97 10.16 7.01
N ARG A 55 -9.68 10.24 6.64
CA ARG A 55 -8.53 10.11 7.54
C ARG A 55 -7.81 11.43 7.85
N LYS A 56 -8.40 12.57 7.49
CA LYS A 56 -7.77 13.88 7.57
C LYS A 56 -7.23 14.21 8.97
N GLU A 57 -8.03 14.00 10.02
CA GLU A 57 -7.62 14.25 11.41
C GLU A 57 -6.41 13.41 11.83
N TRP A 58 -6.35 12.14 11.38
CA TRP A 58 -5.20 11.28 11.60
C TRP A 58 -3.94 11.82 10.89
N THR A 59 -4.10 12.30 9.64
CA THR A 59 -3.02 12.91 8.86
C THR A 59 -2.47 14.16 9.53
N GLU A 60 -3.36 15.09 9.94
CA GLU A 60 -2.99 16.33 10.64
C GLU A 60 -2.22 16.04 11.94
N THR A 61 -2.73 15.11 12.77
CA THR A 61 -2.03 14.70 14.00
C THR A 61 -0.65 14.10 13.71
N TYR A 62 -0.51 13.38 12.61
CA TYR A 62 0.78 12.80 12.22
C TYR A 62 1.76 13.88 11.77
N VAL A 63 1.32 14.85 10.98
CA VAL A 63 2.13 16.01 10.55
C VAL A 63 2.61 16.80 11.74
N ASP A 64 1.71 17.18 12.65
CA ASP A 64 2.04 17.90 13.89
C ASP A 64 3.04 17.12 14.76
N GLY A 65 2.88 15.80 14.79
CA GLY A 65 3.76 14.92 15.55
C GLY A 65 5.18 14.80 14.97
N LEU A 66 5.36 15.00 13.66
CA LEU A 66 6.69 15.04 13.06
C LEU A 66 7.51 16.22 13.56
N ASP A 67 6.89 17.39 13.82
CA ASP A 67 7.56 18.55 14.40
C ASP A 67 8.16 18.25 15.78
N VAL A 68 7.54 17.35 16.53
CA VAL A 68 7.96 16.97 17.90
C VAL A 68 9.11 15.96 17.91
N LEU A 69 9.53 15.40 16.77
CA LEU A 69 10.67 14.47 16.71
C LEU A 69 12.00 15.11 17.13
N GLY A 70 12.11 16.43 17.05
CA GLY A 70 13.27 17.15 17.53
C GLY A 70 14.52 17.04 16.65
N PHE A 71 14.37 16.75 15.37
CA PHE A 71 15.50 16.63 14.43
C PHE A 71 15.99 17.97 13.87
N LYS A 72 15.20 19.06 14.06
CA LYS A 72 15.57 20.41 13.66
C LYS A 72 15.97 21.25 14.88
N TYR A 73 16.98 22.09 14.68
CA TYR A 73 17.30 23.18 15.59
C TYR A 73 16.68 24.46 15.02
N GLU A 74 15.82 25.10 15.81
CA GLU A 74 15.24 26.38 15.45
C GLU A 74 15.69 27.46 16.40
N GLU A 75 16.09 28.64 15.89
CA GLU A 75 16.31 29.81 16.71
C GLU A 75 14.97 30.32 17.22
N ARG A 76 14.77 30.25 18.55
CA ARG A 76 13.57 30.78 19.19
C ARG A 76 13.77 32.22 19.61
N THR A 77 12.82 33.06 19.26
CA THR A 77 12.72 34.46 19.70
C THR A 77 11.74 34.63 20.85
N ALA A 78 10.92 33.64 21.13
CA ALA A 78 10.00 33.62 22.26
C ALA A 78 10.41 32.56 23.31
N PRO A 79 10.24 32.84 24.59
CA PRO A 79 9.69 34.05 25.21
C PRO A 79 10.64 35.27 25.24
N TRP A 80 11.92 35.12 24.84
CA TRP A 80 12.91 36.16 24.66
C TRP A 80 13.90 35.81 23.55
N GLU A 81 14.56 36.79 22.98
CA GLU A 81 15.60 36.59 21.98
C GLU A 81 16.78 35.78 22.55
N GLY A 82 17.18 34.70 21.86
CA GLY A 82 18.20 33.76 22.34
C GLY A 82 17.66 32.69 23.32
N ALA A 83 16.34 32.49 23.38
CA ALA A 83 15.75 31.36 24.10
C ALA A 83 16.24 30.02 23.52
N CYS A 84 16.33 28.99 24.40
CA CYS A 84 16.77 27.67 23.97
C CYS A 84 15.82 27.06 22.92
N GLY A 85 16.34 26.75 21.72
CA GLY A 85 15.62 26.11 20.60
C GLY A 85 15.81 24.60 20.55
N VAL A 86 16.23 23.95 21.64
CA VAL A 86 16.39 22.50 21.68
C VAL A 86 15.04 21.83 21.93
N TYR A 87 14.71 20.89 21.08
CA TYR A 87 13.54 20.00 21.23
C TYR A 87 13.90 18.80 22.12
N SER A 88 12.91 18.26 22.80
CA SER A 88 13.03 16.99 23.51
C SER A 88 13.10 15.84 22.53
N THR A 89 14.09 14.95 22.65
CA THR A 89 14.25 13.77 21.78
C THR A 89 13.53 12.53 22.29
N VAL A 90 12.69 12.67 23.32
CA VAL A 90 12.00 11.54 23.99
C VAL A 90 11.18 10.71 23.01
N LEU A 91 10.47 11.34 22.07
CA LEU A 91 9.68 10.65 21.06
C LEU A 91 10.57 9.84 20.11
N ALA A 92 11.65 10.46 19.62
CA ALA A 92 12.61 9.81 18.75
C ALA A 92 13.31 8.63 19.44
N GLU A 93 13.74 8.81 20.69
CA GLU A 93 14.33 7.74 21.49
C GLU A 93 13.36 6.57 21.71
N ALA A 94 12.10 6.85 22.00
CA ALA A 94 11.08 5.82 22.17
C ALA A 94 10.83 5.03 20.88
N ALA A 95 10.75 5.71 19.73
CA ALA A 95 10.58 5.07 18.43
C ALA A 95 11.79 4.18 18.05
N ILE A 96 13.02 4.67 18.25
CA ILE A 96 14.26 3.92 17.99
C ILE A 96 14.38 2.71 18.91
N ARG A 97 14.04 2.87 20.19
CA ARG A 97 14.07 1.77 21.17
C ARG A 97 13.06 0.68 20.78
N PHE A 98 11.83 1.06 20.44
CA PHE A 98 10.81 0.12 19.96
C PHE A 98 11.29 -0.64 18.72
N GLN A 99 11.84 0.06 17.72
CA GLN A 99 12.40 -0.56 16.52
C GLN A 99 13.49 -1.57 16.87
N ALA A 100 14.47 -1.21 17.70
CA ALA A 100 15.59 -2.06 18.03
C ALA A 100 15.17 -3.31 18.82
N GLU A 101 14.31 -3.17 19.82
CA GLU A 101 13.80 -4.29 20.62
C GLU A 101 12.93 -5.23 19.76
N THR A 102 12.01 -4.69 18.98
CA THR A 102 11.13 -5.49 18.12
C THR A 102 11.90 -6.18 16.99
N MET A 103 12.91 -5.50 16.43
CA MET A 103 13.78 -6.11 15.42
C MET A 103 14.56 -7.31 15.99
N SER A 104 15.07 -7.19 17.21
CA SER A 104 15.75 -8.29 17.91
C SER A 104 14.85 -9.50 18.14
N GLU A 105 13.55 -9.26 18.45
CA GLU A 105 12.58 -10.32 18.70
C GLU A 105 12.05 -10.96 17.40
N THR A 106 11.80 -10.16 16.37
CA THR A 106 11.19 -10.64 15.11
C THR A 106 12.22 -11.19 14.13
N PHE A 107 13.49 -10.77 14.25
CA PHE A 107 14.57 -11.22 13.37
C PHE A 107 15.80 -11.71 14.16
N PRO A 108 15.64 -12.75 14.99
CA PRO A 108 16.73 -13.27 15.81
C PRO A 108 17.82 -13.92 14.93
N ALA A 109 19.04 -14.06 15.48
CA ALA A 109 20.17 -14.66 14.77
C ALA A 109 19.92 -16.11 14.29
N ALA A 110 19.00 -16.82 14.92
CA ALA A 110 18.60 -18.17 14.51
C ALA A 110 17.63 -18.22 13.31
N GLY A 111 17.29 -17.06 12.76
CA GLY A 111 16.30 -16.85 11.70
C GLY A 111 14.90 -16.53 12.22
N PRO A 112 14.10 -15.79 11.43
CA PRO A 112 12.77 -15.32 11.83
C PRO A 112 11.71 -16.43 11.91
N VAL A 113 11.93 -17.57 11.22
CA VAL A 113 10.93 -18.63 11.11
C VAL A 113 11.17 -19.73 12.13
N LYS A 114 10.12 -20.06 12.88
CA LYS A 114 10.02 -21.24 13.77
C LYS A 114 8.89 -22.14 13.27
N VAL A 115 9.14 -23.44 13.17
CA VAL A 115 8.16 -24.42 12.71
C VAL A 115 7.76 -25.30 13.87
N LYS A 116 6.44 -25.56 14.02
CA LYS A 116 5.88 -26.47 15.00
C LYS A 116 5.03 -27.52 14.28
N VAL A 117 5.25 -28.81 14.64
CA VAL A 117 4.40 -29.90 14.16
C VAL A 117 3.08 -29.85 14.94
N LEU A 118 1.95 -29.88 14.20
CA LEU A 118 0.62 -30.03 14.81
C LEU A 118 0.17 -31.47 14.79
N GLY A 119 -0.41 -31.93 15.90
CA GLY A 119 -0.84 -33.31 16.10
C GLY A 119 0.29 -34.25 16.53
N GLU A 120 0.21 -35.51 16.12
CA GLU A 120 1.20 -36.56 16.53
C GLU A 120 2.56 -36.29 15.88
N GLU A 121 3.59 -36.20 16.70
CA GLU A 121 4.98 -36.02 16.26
C GLU A 121 5.58 -37.36 15.83
N THR A 122 5.84 -37.50 14.54
CA THR A 122 6.61 -38.62 13.97
C THR A 122 7.98 -38.14 13.55
N LYS A 123 8.95 -39.01 13.44
CA LYS A 123 10.31 -38.66 12.98
C LYS A 123 10.28 -38.02 11.61
N GLU A 124 9.46 -38.51 10.68
CA GLU A 124 9.33 -38.00 9.34
C GLU A 124 8.77 -36.55 9.31
N LYS A 125 7.75 -36.27 10.16
CA LYS A 125 7.18 -34.93 10.31
C LYS A 125 8.19 -33.92 10.90
N LEU A 126 8.99 -34.38 11.88
CA LEU A 126 10.03 -33.54 12.48
C LEU A 126 11.13 -33.22 11.47
N GLU A 127 11.58 -34.20 10.67
CA GLU A 127 12.55 -33.96 9.59
C GLU A 127 11.99 -33.04 8.51
N ALA A 128 10.71 -33.18 8.13
CA ALA A 128 10.03 -32.28 7.20
C ALA A 128 9.95 -30.85 7.77
N ALA A 129 9.58 -30.71 9.04
CA ALA A 129 9.53 -29.41 9.71
C ALA A 129 10.90 -28.71 9.74
N GLN A 130 11.99 -29.45 9.93
CA GLN A 130 13.34 -28.87 9.87
C GLN A 130 13.71 -28.40 8.46
N ARG A 131 13.33 -29.15 7.40
CA ARG A 131 13.54 -28.71 6.01
C ARG A 131 12.76 -27.44 5.70
N VAL A 132 11.46 -27.40 6.05
CA VAL A 132 10.61 -26.21 5.86
C VAL A 132 11.18 -25.00 6.61
N LYS A 133 11.62 -25.20 7.87
CA LYS A 133 12.27 -24.14 8.63
C LYS A 133 13.53 -23.59 7.94
N ALA A 134 14.39 -24.48 7.45
CA ALA A 134 15.63 -24.10 6.78
C ALA A 134 15.35 -23.33 5.48
N ASP A 135 14.43 -23.84 4.66
CA ASP A 135 14.01 -23.25 3.40
C ASP A 135 13.41 -21.86 3.59
N MET A 136 12.40 -21.72 4.46
CA MET A 136 11.78 -20.44 4.74
C MET A 136 12.74 -19.41 5.34
N ASN A 137 13.67 -19.82 6.19
CA ASN A 137 14.69 -18.92 6.70
C ASN A 137 15.64 -18.47 5.56
N TYR A 138 16.07 -19.39 4.68
CA TYR A 138 16.87 -19.07 3.52
C TYR A 138 16.16 -18.07 2.61
N GLU A 139 14.87 -18.29 2.32
CA GLU A 139 14.07 -17.33 1.53
C GLU A 139 14.09 -15.93 2.14
N LEU A 140 13.82 -15.80 3.43
CA LEU A 140 13.70 -14.49 4.08
C LEU A 140 15.03 -13.81 4.42
N THR A 141 16.14 -14.55 4.50
CA THR A 141 17.44 -13.97 4.89
C THR A 141 18.42 -13.82 3.74
N GLU A 142 18.34 -14.72 2.74
CA GLU A 142 19.31 -14.80 1.66
C GLU A 142 18.71 -14.47 0.29
N ASN A 143 17.52 -15.01 -0.01
CA ASN A 143 16.89 -14.80 -1.32
C ASN A 143 16.18 -13.45 -1.39
N MET A 144 15.38 -13.12 -0.37
CA MET A 144 14.67 -11.83 -0.26
C MET A 144 15.54 -10.81 0.48
N VAL A 145 16.60 -10.32 -0.19
CA VAL A 145 17.58 -9.39 0.41
C VAL A 145 16.97 -8.10 0.92
N GLU A 146 15.83 -7.68 0.36
CA GLU A 146 15.07 -6.51 0.77
C GLU A 146 14.26 -6.73 2.05
N TYR A 147 13.94 -7.99 2.43
CA TYR A 147 13.01 -8.27 3.50
C TYR A 147 13.42 -7.67 4.85
N ARG A 148 14.69 -7.80 5.23
CA ARG A 148 15.21 -7.29 6.50
C ARG A 148 15.22 -5.76 6.56
N PRO A 149 15.81 -5.01 5.60
CA PRO A 149 15.79 -3.55 5.63
C PRO A 149 14.38 -2.97 5.53
N GLU A 150 13.49 -3.58 4.74
CA GLU A 150 12.09 -3.17 4.66
C GLU A 150 11.32 -3.45 5.97
N HIS A 151 11.65 -4.55 6.65
CA HIS A 151 11.08 -4.86 7.96
C HIS A 151 11.55 -3.86 9.03
N GLU A 152 12.81 -3.48 9.00
CA GLU A 152 13.39 -2.49 9.93
C GLU A 152 12.75 -1.11 9.75
N ARG A 153 12.56 -0.64 8.50
CA ARG A 153 11.84 0.59 8.19
C ARG A 153 10.40 0.54 8.67
N MET A 154 9.73 -0.59 8.40
CA MET A 154 8.35 -0.81 8.83
C MET A 154 8.21 -0.66 10.34
N LEU A 155 9.11 -1.26 11.13
CA LEU A 155 9.04 -1.22 12.59
C LEU A 155 9.22 0.20 13.15
N TYR A 156 10.12 0.99 12.56
CA TYR A 156 10.28 2.40 12.93
C TYR A 156 9.00 3.19 12.68
N SER A 157 8.45 3.07 11.47
CA SER A 157 7.21 3.77 11.09
C SER A 157 6.00 3.27 11.87
N LEU A 158 5.93 1.98 12.17
CA LEU A 158 4.87 1.39 12.98
C LEU A 158 4.82 2.00 14.38
N GLY A 159 5.97 2.09 15.05
CA GLY A 159 6.05 2.71 16.38
C GLY A 159 5.68 4.19 16.35
N LEU A 160 6.12 4.92 15.33
CA LEU A 160 5.91 6.35 15.21
C LEU A 160 4.47 6.70 14.80
N ALA A 161 4.03 6.22 13.64
CA ALA A 161 2.74 6.57 13.02
C ALA A 161 1.56 5.76 13.54
N GLY A 162 1.82 4.58 14.11
CA GLY A 162 0.79 3.67 14.61
C GLY A 162 0.27 2.68 13.60
N SER A 163 0.49 2.89 12.31
CA SER A 163 0.15 1.98 11.23
C SER A 163 1.29 1.83 10.26
N ALA A 164 1.47 0.62 9.76
CA ALA A 164 2.41 0.31 8.69
C ALA A 164 1.86 -0.86 7.86
N PHE A 165 2.28 -0.96 6.61
CA PHE A 165 1.80 -2.00 5.70
C PHE A 165 2.97 -2.74 5.07
N LYS A 166 2.74 -4.01 4.73
CA LYS A 166 3.57 -4.75 3.79
C LYS A 166 2.73 -5.14 2.59
N LYS A 167 3.28 -4.93 1.39
CA LYS A 167 2.75 -5.48 0.15
C LYS A 167 3.53 -6.73 -0.20
N VAL A 168 2.81 -7.85 -0.34
CA VAL A 168 3.38 -9.15 -0.70
C VAL A 168 2.86 -9.55 -2.07
N TYR A 169 3.76 -9.82 -3.00
CA TYR A 169 3.41 -10.22 -4.36
C TYR A 169 4.53 -11.04 -4.99
N TYR A 170 4.22 -11.75 -6.06
CA TYR A 170 5.22 -12.41 -6.90
C TYR A 170 5.66 -11.47 -8.02
N ASP A 171 6.96 -11.25 -8.15
CA ASP A 171 7.51 -10.44 -9.25
C ASP A 171 8.01 -11.38 -10.36
N PRO A 172 7.33 -11.41 -11.53
CA PRO A 172 7.71 -12.30 -12.62
C PRO A 172 9.06 -11.92 -13.27
N ASN A 173 9.48 -10.65 -13.16
CA ASN A 173 10.76 -10.21 -13.71
C ASN A 173 11.95 -10.70 -12.88
N ILE A 174 11.76 -10.80 -11.58
CA ILE A 174 12.78 -11.28 -10.63
C ILE A 174 12.61 -12.79 -10.40
N GLY A 175 11.42 -13.34 -10.65
CA GLY A 175 11.11 -14.77 -10.52
C GLY A 175 10.96 -15.24 -9.08
N ARG A 176 10.62 -14.35 -8.13
CA ARG A 176 10.43 -14.67 -6.72
C ARG A 176 9.39 -13.80 -6.02
N GLN A 177 9.05 -14.19 -4.82
CA GLN A 177 8.20 -13.38 -3.94
C GLN A 177 8.94 -12.13 -3.46
N MET A 178 8.18 -11.05 -3.31
CA MET A 178 8.63 -9.76 -2.77
C MET A 178 7.76 -9.37 -1.59
N ALA A 179 8.37 -8.74 -0.58
CA ALA A 179 7.66 -8.18 0.57
C ALA A 179 8.21 -6.78 0.86
N LEU A 180 7.51 -5.77 0.38
CA LEU A 180 7.90 -4.37 0.49
C LEU A 180 7.14 -3.67 1.62
N TYR A 181 7.82 -2.83 2.36
CA TYR A 181 7.19 -1.89 3.27
C TYR A 181 6.49 -0.78 2.48
N ILE A 182 5.26 -0.50 2.86
CA ILE A 182 4.49 0.64 2.35
C ILE A 182 4.11 1.50 3.56
N SER A 183 4.38 2.79 3.45
CA SER A 183 4.04 3.74 4.51
C SER A 183 2.53 3.96 4.62
N ALA A 184 2.07 4.37 5.79
CA ALA A 184 0.63 4.52 6.04
C ALA A 184 -0.01 5.63 5.20
N GLU A 185 0.75 6.65 4.81
CA GLU A 185 0.30 7.70 3.90
C GLU A 185 0.01 7.20 2.49
N ASP A 186 0.75 6.17 2.04
CA ASP A 186 0.64 5.61 0.69
C ASP A 186 -0.41 4.48 0.56
N VAL A 187 -1.00 4.04 1.67
CA VAL A 187 -2.13 3.09 1.66
C VAL A 187 -3.38 3.78 2.19
N ILE A 188 -4.33 4.02 1.30
CA ILE A 188 -5.58 4.72 1.60
C ILE A 188 -6.67 3.66 1.74
N VAL A 189 -7.33 3.64 2.92
CA VAL A 189 -8.43 2.76 3.25
C VAL A 189 -9.52 3.59 3.91
N PRO A 190 -10.81 3.36 3.65
CA PRO A 190 -11.89 4.05 4.34
C PRO A 190 -11.70 3.97 5.86
N TYR A 191 -11.78 5.12 6.55
CA TYR A 191 -11.53 5.18 8.01
C TYR A 191 -12.44 4.25 8.82
N GLY A 192 -13.65 4.01 8.34
CA GLY A 192 -14.64 3.12 8.97
C GLY A 192 -14.40 1.63 8.76
N ALA A 193 -13.41 1.23 7.97
CA ALA A 193 -13.09 -0.19 7.76
C ALA A 193 -12.61 -0.83 9.06
N SER A 194 -13.07 -2.04 9.35
CA SER A 194 -12.66 -2.80 10.54
C SER A 194 -11.29 -3.43 10.37
N THR A 195 -11.03 -4.02 9.20
CA THR A 195 -9.76 -4.64 8.81
C THR A 195 -9.53 -4.47 7.32
N ILE A 196 -8.31 -4.70 6.85
CA ILE A 196 -7.96 -4.57 5.44
C ILE A 196 -8.64 -5.64 4.56
N GLU A 197 -8.94 -6.80 5.13
CA GLU A 197 -9.59 -7.91 4.45
C GLU A 197 -11.05 -7.58 4.10
N PHE A 198 -11.72 -6.82 4.97
CA PHE A 198 -13.12 -6.44 4.84
C PHE A 198 -13.31 -5.00 4.36
N ALA A 199 -12.22 -4.31 4.02
CA ALA A 199 -12.31 -2.98 3.46
C ALA A 199 -12.94 -3.03 2.06
N GLU A 200 -13.88 -2.13 1.80
CA GLU A 200 -14.53 -1.99 0.49
C GLU A 200 -13.51 -1.67 -0.60
N ARG A 201 -12.55 -0.83 -0.28
CA ARG A 201 -11.46 -0.42 -1.16
C ARG A 201 -10.14 -0.36 -0.41
N VAL A 202 -9.07 -0.68 -1.11
CA VAL A 202 -7.70 -0.45 -0.66
C VAL A 202 -6.95 0.21 -1.81
N THR A 203 -6.52 1.43 -1.63
CA THR A 203 -5.78 2.18 -2.66
C THR A 203 -4.32 2.32 -2.25
N HIS A 204 -3.42 1.89 -3.11
CA HIS A 204 -1.98 2.06 -2.95
C HIS A 204 -1.48 3.16 -3.89
N VAL A 205 -0.87 4.20 -3.32
CA VAL A 205 -0.24 5.29 -4.06
C VAL A 205 1.16 4.86 -4.48
N MET A 206 1.38 4.74 -5.78
CA MET A 206 2.69 4.37 -6.34
C MET A 206 3.27 5.52 -7.12
N ARG A 207 4.59 5.65 -7.06
CA ARG A 207 5.33 6.62 -7.89
C ARG A 207 6.21 5.87 -8.88
N LYS A 208 6.05 6.17 -10.17
CA LYS A 208 6.78 5.51 -11.27
C LYS A 208 7.46 6.53 -12.15
N THR A 209 8.71 6.26 -12.49
CA THR A 209 9.44 7.05 -13.49
C THR A 209 8.86 6.81 -14.88
N LYS A 210 9.07 7.76 -15.79
CA LYS A 210 8.67 7.64 -17.22
C LYS A 210 9.21 6.36 -17.88
N ASN A 211 10.42 5.95 -17.50
CA ASN A 211 11.06 4.75 -18.04
C ASN A 211 10.41 3.46 -17.51
N GLU A 212 10.10 3.39 -16.22
CA GLU A 212 9.40 2.23 -15.63
C GLU A 212 8.00 2.07 -16.24
N LEU A 213 7.28 3.18 -16.40
CA LEU A 213 5.96 3.18 -16.99
C LEU A 213 5.99 2.68 -18.44
N LYS A 214 6.95 3.17 -19.26
CA LYS A 214 7.14 2.68 -20.62
C LYS A 214 7.51 1.20 -20.69
N LYS A 215 8.31 0.70 -19.75
CA LYS A 215 8.62 -0.74 -19.68
C LYS A 215 7.37 -1.57 -19.39
N LEU A 216 6.50 -1.10 -18.48
CA LEU A 216 5.25 -1.77 -18.15
C LEU A 216 4.24 -1.72 -19.30
N GLN A 217 4.22 -0.64 -20.08
CA GLN A 217 3.44 -0.56 -21.32
C GLN A 217 3.99 -1.52 -22.38
N ALA A 218 5.30 -1.52 -22.62
CA ALA A 218 5.93 -2.40 -23.60
C ALA A 218 5.78 -3.89 -23.26
N SER A 219 5.66 -4.26 -21.99
CA SER A 219 5.38 -5.64 -21.55
C SER A 219 3.90 -6.03 -21.63
N GLY A 220 2.99 -5.11 -22.00
CA GLY A 220 1.54 -5.35 -22.00
C GLY A 220 0.93 -5.41 -20.59
N PHE A 221 1.69 -5.04 -19.54
CA PHE A 221 1.15 -4.96 -18.19
C PHE A 221 0.22 -3.75 -18.05
N TYR A 222 0.60 -2.60 -18.60
CA TYR A 222 -0.24 -1.42 -18.77
C TYR A 222 -0.58 -1.22 -20.24
N ARG A 223 -1.77 -0.69 -20.52
CA ARG A 223 -2.14 -0.36 -21.89
C ARG A 223 -1.28 0.77 -22.45
N GLU A 224 -1.02 0.75 -23.75
CA GLU A 224 -0.22 1.77 -24.41
C GLU A 224 -1.04 3.06 -24.58
N LEU A 225 -0.70 4.08 -23.80
CA LEU A 225 -1.31 5.41 -23.81
C LEU A 225 -0.22 6.47 -23.71
N ASP A 226 -0.45 7.61 -24.35
CA ASP A 226 0.32 8.83 -24.08
C ASP A 226 -0.27 9.54 -22.86
N ILE A 227 0.45 9.51 -21.76
CA ILE A 227 0.01 10.08 -20.48
C ILE A 227 0.47 11.55 -20.33
N GLY A 228 1.25 12.05 -21.30
CA GLY A 228 1.80 13.41 -21.25
C GLY A 228 2.95 13.55 -20.24
N GLU A 229 3.11 14.74 -19.67
CA GLU A 229 4.14 14.99 -18.65
C GLU A 229 3.62 14.66 -17.25
N PRO A 230 4.50 14.17 -16.35
CA PRO A 230 4.10 13.80 -14.99
C PRO A 230 3.60 15.01 -14.21
N LYS A 231 2.58 14.79 -13.40
CA LYS A 231 2.09 15.73 -12.39
C LYS A 231 2.26 15.09 -11.03
N PRO A 232 3.41 15.27 -10.38
CA PRO A 232 3.68 14.63 -9.10
C PRO A 232 2.67 15.09 -8.05
N TYR A 233 2.33 14.19 -7.17
CA TYR A 233 1.49 14.43 -6.01
C TYR A 233 2.19 13.94 -4.76
N HIS A 234 2.23 14.80 -3.77
CA HIS A 234 2.77 14.49 -2.46
C HIS A 234 1.68 14.71 -1.41
N SER A 235 1.63 13.84 -0.43
CA SER A 235 0.78 14.05 0.74
C SER A 235 1.44 15.04 1.70
N ASP A 236 0.63 15.70 2.55
CA ASP A 236 1.12 16.63 3.57
C ASP A 236 2.21 15.99 4.46
N ILE A 237 2.05 14.69 4.76
CA ILE A 237 3.04 13.91 5.53
C ILE A 237 4.35 13.78 4.76
N GLU A 238 4.29 13.52 3.45
CA GLU A 238 5.49 13.39 2.62
C GLU A 238 6.21 14.72 2.45
N GLU A 239 5.47 15.80 2.24
CA GLU A 239 6.00 17.16 2.18
C GLU A 239 6.71 17.51 3.49
N LYS A 240 6.07 17.21 4.63
CA LYS A 240 6.66 17.46 5.94
C LYS A 240 7.92 16.65 6.19
N LYS A 241 7.91 15.34 5.85
CA LYS A 241 9.10 14.48 5.96
C LYS A 241 10.26 14.98 5.09
N ALA A 242 9.97 15.44 3.88
CA ALA A 242 10.99 15.99 2.98
C ALA A 242 11.57 17.30 3.52
N GLU A 243 10.71 18.20 4.00
CA GLU A 243 11.12 19.45 4.66
C GLU A 243 12.04 19.17 5.85
N ASP A 244 11.66 18.25 6.75
CA ASP A 244 12.42 17.88 7.94
C ASP A 244 13.76 17.23 7.60
N ALA A 245 13.81 16.47 6.51
CA ALA A 245 15.03 15.86 5.99
C ALA A 245 15.88 16.81 5.12
N GLY A 246 15.38 18.02 4.82
CA GLY A 246 16.06 19.01 3.99
C GLY A 246 16.04 18.68 2.48
N TYR A 247 15.06 17.90 2.03
CA TYR A 247 14.87 17.59 0.60
C TYR A 247 13.82 18.52 -0.02
N SER A 248 14.01 18.83 -1.31
CA SER A 248 13.00 19.52 -2.12
C SER A 248 12.26 18.47 -2.97
N LEU A 249 10.94 18.50 -2.92
CA LEU A 249 10.08 17.64 -3.75
C LEU A 249 9.72 18.29 -5.10
N THR A 250 10.18 19.53 -5.36
CA THR A 250 9.84 20.29 -6.56
C THR A 250 10.42 19.69 -7.85
N ASP A 251 11.45 18.88 -7.77
CA ASP A 251 12.14 18.23 -8.89
C ASP A 251 11.69 16.79 -9.12
N ASP A 252 10.61 16.34 -8.48
CA ASP A 252 10.07 15.00 -8.69
C ASP A 252 9.31 14.94 -10.03
N ASP A 253 9.85 14.17 -10.98
CA ASP A 253 9.30 13.96 -12.32
C ASP A 253 8.61 12.59 -12.47
N ARG A 254 8.22 11.96 -11.35
CA ARG A 254 7.52 10.66 -11.33
C ARG A 254 6.02 10.84 -11.51
N TYR A 255 5.42 9.88 -12.20
CA TYR A 255 3.96 9.75 -12.29
C TYR A 255 3.41 9.19 -10.98
N SER A 256 2.31 9.77 -10.49
CA SER A 256 1.57 9.27 -9.34
C SER A 256 0.44 8.35 -9.81
N LEU A 257 0.49 7.09 -9.42
CA LEU A 257 -0.48 6.07 -9.80
C LEU A 257 -1.28 5.63 -8.58
N TYR A 258 -2.58 5.48 -8.75
CA TYR A 258 -3.45 4.81 -7.79
C TYR A 258 -3.71 3.38 -8.23
N GLU A 259 -3.26 2.41 -7.44
CA GLU A 259 -3.59 1.00 -7.57
C GLU A 259 -4.76 0.72 -6.61
N ILE A 260 -5.96 0.62 -7.16
CA ILE A 260 -7.22 0.52 -6.42
C ILE A 260 -7.69 -0.92 -6.45
N HIS A 261 -7.78 -1.56 -5.31
CA HIS A 261 -8.37 -2.87 -5.12
C HIS A 261 -9.82 -2.69 -4.69
N ALA A 262 -10.77 -3.03 -5.57
CA ALA A 262 -12.20 -2.86 -5.34
C ALA A 262 -13.00 -3.97 -6.02
N ASP A 263 -14.23 -4.17 -5.55
CA ASP A 263 -15.15 -5.10 -6.18
C ASP A 263 -15.94 -4.38 -7.29
N LEU A 264 -15.93 -4.94 -8.50
CA LEU A 264 -16.57 -4.39 -9.69
C LEU A 264 -17.43 -5.47 -10.37
N VAL A 265 -18.44 -5.03 -11.13
CA VAL A 265 -19.18 -5.87 -12.09
C VAL A 265 -18.77 -5.43 -13.50
N ILE A 266 -18.26 -6.35 -14.32
CA ILE A 266 -17.82 -6.06 -15.69
C ILE A 266 -18.67 -6.87 -16.66
N ASP A 267 -19.60 -6.19 -17.35
CA ASP A 267 -20.48 -6.78 -18.34
C ASP A 267 -19.68 -7.48 -19.46
N GLY A 268 -20.07 -8.71 -19.79
CA GLY A 268 -19.44 -9.51 -20.83
C GLY A 268 -18.11 -10.17 -20.43
N VAL A 269 -17.62 -9.92 -19.21
CA VAL A 269 -16.50 -10.63 -18.59
C VAL A 269 -16.99 -11.51 -17.46
N ASP A 270 -17.85 -10.96 -16.63
CA ASP A 270 -18.48 -11.66 -15.52
C ASP A 270 -19.79 -12.33 -15.96
N ASP A 271 -20.23 -13.33 -15.21
CA ASP A 271 -21.54 -13.95 -15.44
C ASP A 271 -22.66 -12.92 -15.16
N ASP A 272 -23.82 -13.08 -15.82
CA ASP A 272 -25.01 -12.21 -15.64
C ASP A 272 -25.67 -12.39 -14.25
N ASP A 273 -24.87 -12.61 -13.20
CA ASP A 273 -25.34 -12.84 -11.83
C ASP A 273 -25.36 -11.56 -10.97
N GLU A 274 -24.94 -10.42 -11.52
CA GLU A 274 -24.82 -9.12 -10.85
C GLU A 274 -23.92 -9.16 -9.58
N ILE A 275 -23.07 -10.18 -9.46
CA ILE A 275 -22.14 -10.32 -8.34
C ILE A 275 -20.86 -9.56 -8.64
N ALA A 276 -20.53 -8.55 -7.82
CA ALA A 276 -19.27 -7.84 -7.92
C ALA A 276 -18.09 -8.76 -7.57
N ARG A 277 -17.07 -8.75 -8.43
CA ARG A 277 -15.84 -9.53 -8.26
C ARG A 277 -14.65 -8.64 -7.97
N PRO A 278 -13.63 -9.13 -7.26
CA PRO A 278 -12.47 -8.31 -6.92
C PRO A 278 -11.57 -8.06 -8.14
N TYR A 279 -11.28 -6.78 -8.36
CA TYR A 279 -10.36 -6.29 -9.40
C TYR A 279 -9.31 -5.35 -8.82
N VAL A 280 -8.21 -5.21 -9.57
CA VAL A 280 -7.19 -4.20 -9.34
C VAL A 280 -7.23 -3.23 -10.52
N VAL A 281 -7.54 -1.98 -10.26
CA VAL A 281 -7.58 -0.91 -11.25
C VAL A 281 -6.41 0.03 -11.00
N THR A 282 -5.58 0.26 -12.03
CA THR A 282 -4.49 1.24 -11.94
C THR A 282 -4.85 2.48 -12.75
N ILE A 283 -4.84 3.63 -12.09
CA ILE A 283 -5.17 4.94 -12.67
C ILE A 283 -3.98 5.88 -12.51
N GLU A 284 -3.62 6.59 -13.57
CA GLU A 284 -2.68 7.71 -13.45
C GLU A 284 -3.46 8.93 -12.93
N ARG A 285 -3.01 9.48 -11.79
CA ARG A 285 -3.73 10.51 -11.04
C ARG A 285 -3.88 11.83 -11.80
N GLY A 286 -2.85 12.27 -12.52
CA GLY A 286 -2.79 13.59 -13.14
C GLY A 286 -3.73 13.75 -14.34
N THR A 287 -3.96 12.66 -15.08
CA THR A 287 -4.83 12.63 -16.28
C THR A 287 -6.13 11.87 -16.05
N GLY A 288 -6.22 11.06 -14.98
CA GLY A 288 -7.31 10.14 -14.77
C GLY A 288 -7.31 8.93 -15.71
N SER A 289 -6.20 8.67 -16.40
CA SER A 289 -6.12 7.58 -17.37
C SER A 289 -6.04 6.23 -16.68
N ILE A 290 -6.96 5.32 -17.00
CA ILE A 290 -6.88 3.92 -16.55
C ILE A 290 -5.81 3.20 -17.36
N LEU A 291 -4.81 2.65 -16.68
CA LEU A 291 -3.69 1.92 -17.27
C LEU A 291 -3.94 0.41 -17.32
N SER A 292 -4.58 -0.13 -16.29
CA SER A 292 -4.92 -1.55 -16.25
C SER A 292 -6.14 -1.83 -15.39
N ILE A 293 -6.87 -2.89 -15.75
CA ILE A 293 -7.89 -3.54 -14.93
C ILE A 293 -7.57 -5.03 -14.96
N ARG A 294 -7.32 -5.61 -13.79
CA ARG A 294 -6.96 -7.03 -13.67
C ARG A 294 -7.79 -7.72 -12.61
N ARG A 295 -8.09 -8.99 -12.83
CA ARG A 295 -8.77 -9.85 -11.86
C ARG A 295 -7.91 -10.05 -10.62
N ASN A 296 -8.51 -9.96 -9.43
CA ASN A 296 -7.82 -10.13 -8.16
C ASN A 296 -8.32 -11.36 -7.38
N TYR A 297 -8.59 -12.44 -8.11
CA TYR A 297 -9.00 -13.74 -7.57
C TYR A 297 -8.28 -14.87 -8.32
N GLU A 298 -8.42 -16.10 -7.91
CA GLU A 298 -7.80 -17.25 -8.60
C GLU A 298 -8.69 -17.76 -9.71
N GLU A 299 -8.06 -18.15 -10.82
CA GLU A 299 -8.77 -18.79 -11.92
C GLU A 299 -9.43 -20.09 -11.45
N GLY A 300 -10.73 -20.25 -11.74
CA GLY A 300 -11.51 -21.43 -11.34
C GLY A 300 -11.95 -21.43 -9.87
N ASP A 301 -11.72 -20.39 -9.09
CA ASP A 301 -12.31 -20.24 -7.76
C ASP A 301 -13.81 -19.88 -7.87
N PRO A 302 -14.73 -20.78 -7.46
CA PRO A 302 -16.17 -20.54 -7.58
C PRO A 302 -16.68 -19.45 -6.65
N LEU A 303 -15.91 -19.06 -5.64
CA LEU A 303 -16.25 -18.00 -4.68
C LEU A 303 -15.59 -16.67 -5.03
N THR A 304 -14.71 -16.64 -6.03
CA THR A 304 -13.95 -15.45 -6.47
C THR A 304 -13.36 -14.67 -5.31
N LEU A 305 -12.69 -15.38 -4.39
CA LEU A 305 -12.15 -14.79 -3.17
C LEU A 305 -11.02 -13.82 -3.48
N LYS A 306 -11.11 -12.62 -2.92
CA LYS A 306 -10.10 -11.57 -3.09
C LYS A 306 -8.73 -12.04 -2.62
N ARG A 307 -7.72 -11.94 -3.50
CA ARG A 307 -6.31 -12.14 -3.12
C ARG A 307 -5.85 -10.99 -2.25
N GLN A 308 -5.25 -11.32 -1.11
CA GLN A 308 -4.69 -10.33 -0.19
C GLN A 308 -3.24 -10.03 -0.54
N HIS A 309 -2.98 -8.81 -0.96
CA HIS A 309 -1.64 -8.32 -1.26
C HIS A 309 -1.05 -7.49 -0.13
N PHE A 310 -1.89 -6.97 0.76
CA PHE A 310 -1.48 -6.09 1.83
C PHE A 310 -1.68 -6.73 3.19
N VAL A 311 -0.69 -6.54 4.07
CA VAL A 311 -0.76 -6.90 5.48
C VAL A 311 -0.67 -5.62 6.29
N HIS A 312 -1.68 -5.34 7.12
CA HIS A 312 -1.71 -4.20 8.02
C HIS A 312 -1.14 -4.56 9.38
N TYR A 313 -0.26 -3.71 9.88
CA TYR A 313 0.29 -3.75 11.22
C TYR A 313 -0.19 -2.52 11.99
N ALA A 314 -0.84 -2.72 13.13
CA ALA A 314 -1.25 -1.65 14.03
C ALA A 314 -0.43 -1.71 15.32
N TYR A 315 0.16 -0.58 15.75
CA TYR A 315 0.90 -0.47 17.01
C TYR A 315 -0.04 -0.54 18.21
N VAL A 316 -1.00 0.35 18.26
CA VAL A 316 -2.13 0.29 19.19
C VAL A 316 -3.40 0.43 18.35
N PRO A 317 -4.32 -0.55 18.37
CA PRO A 317 -5.59 -0.42 17.68
C PRO A 317 -6.34 0.83 18.16
N GLY A 318 -6.69 1.71 17.22
CA GLY A 318 -7.42 2.94 17.48
C GLY A 318 -8.94 2.76 17.40
N PHE A 319 -9.65 3.88 17.23
CA PHE A 319 -11.11 3.90 17.04
C PHE A 319 -11.51 3.70 15.57
N GLY A 320 -10.61 3.94 14.63
CA GLY A 320 -10.78 3.74 13.20
C GLY A 320 -9.82 2.69 12.66
N PHE A 321 -9.69 2.65 11.33
CA PHE A 321 -8.81 1.71 10.66
C PHE A 321 -7.33 1.89 11.04
N TYR A 322 -6.85 3.16 11.09
CA TYR A 322 -5.45 3.44 11.41
C TYR A 322 -5.19 3.36 12.90
N GLY A 323 -4.09 2.68 13.28
CA GLY A 323 -3.66 2.55 14.66
C GLY A 323 -3.08 3.86 15.23
N LEU A 324 -2.98 3.89 16.55
CA LEU A 324 -2.34 4.98 17.28
C LEU A 324 -0.86 4.66 17.50
N GLY A 325 0.02 5.57 17.09
CA GLY A 325 1.46 5.48 17.32
C GLY A 325 1.92 6.31 18.52
N LEU A 326 3.24 6.31 18.75
CA LEU A 326 3.85 7.10 19.81
C LEU A 326 3.55 8.60 19.68
N ILE A 327 3.44 9.12 18.46
CA ILE A 327 3.00 10.50 18.20
C ILE A 327 1.67 10.78 18.88
N HIS A 328 0.69 9.90 18.75
CA HIS A 328 -0.64 10.07 19.32
C HIS A 328 -0.66 9.91 20.85
N ILE A 329 0.26 9.09 21.40
CA ILE A 329 0.23 8.70 22.82
C ILE A 329 1.06 9.68 23.67
N ILE A 330 2.25 10.03 23.22
CA ILE A 330 3.20 10.83 23.99
C ILE A 330 3.57 12.16 23.33
N GLY A 331 3.13 12.43 22.10
CA GLY A 331 3.45 13.68 21.39
C GLY A 331 3.08 14.94 22.16
N GLY A 332 2.00 14.92 22.92
CA GLY A 332 1.58 16.04 23.77
C GLY A 332 2.46 16.26 25.01
N TYR A 333 3.42 15.38 25.32
CA TYR A 333 4.37 15.48 26.45
C TYR A 333 5.81 15.74 25.99
N ALA A 334 6.09 15.61 24.70
CA ALA A 334 7.39 15.87 24.09
C ALA A 334 7.47 17.32 23.62
#